data_70508f698b4b6c91f8bbab32d112f055
#
_entry.id   70508f698b4b6c91f8bbab32d112f055
#
_cell.length_a   1.000
_cell.length_b   1.000
_cell.length_c   1.000
_cell.angle_alpha   90.00
_cell.angle_beta   90.00
_cell.angle_gamma   90.00
#
_symmetry.space_group_name_H-M   'P 1'
#
loop_
_entity.id
_entity.type
_entity.pdbx_description
1 polymer ?
#
loop_
_entity_poly.entity_id
_entity_poly.type
_entity_poly.pdbx_seq_one_letter_code
_entity_poly.pdbx_strand_id
1 'polypeptide(L)'
;MKRARAASILAAAVALASVSCGTDTGSDRANGSSPGEALRVFAAASLKDTFTEIAAQFEETHDGTTVDLAFAGSSDLLAQLSQGAPADVFAPADTGTMGRAEDDGLVSGEPVPFATNTLTIVTEPGNPKGIESFGDLTRPEVTVVVCAPQVPCGAATVRAEE
;
A
#
# COMPACT_ATOMS: atom_id res chain seq x y z
N MET A 1 -2.54 42.26 -57.75
CA MET A 1 -2.16 43.51 -57.07
C MET A 1 -1.45 43.09 -55.79
N LYS A 2 -0.10 43.03 -55.83
CA LYS A 2 0.82 43.97 -55.17
C LYS A 2 0.44 44.20 -53.69
N ARG A 3 1.19 43.81 -52.64
CA ARG A 3 2.56 44.24 -52.33
C ARG A 3 3.20 43.34 -51.25
N ALA A 4 4.46 42.99 -51.44
CA ALA A 4 5.42 42.50 -50.50
C ALA A 4 5.94 43.66 -49.58
N ARG A 5 6.41 43.31 -48.37
CA ARG A 5 7.44 44.00 -47.56
C ARG A 5 7.82 42.99 -46.49
N ALA A 6 8.93 42.36 -46.41
CA ALA A 6 10.36 42.65 -46.35
C ALA A 6 10.81 43.28 -45.01
N ALA A 7 11.75 42.53 -44.39
CA ALA A 7 12.79 42.92 -43.43
C ALA A 7 12.35 43.17 -41.98
N SER A 8 13.01 42.62 -40.94
CA SER A 8 14.43 42.80 -40.64
C SER A 8 14.92 41.78 -39.61
N ILE A 9 16.08 41.30 -39.85
CA ILE A 9 16.98 40.54 -39.00
C ILE A 9 17.48 41.42 -37.85
N LEU A 10 17.45 40.93 -36.61
CA LEU A 10 18.29 41.47 -35.55
C LEU A 10 18.94 40.32 -34.80
N ALA A 11 20.20 40.06 -35.14
CA ALA A 11 21.11 39.21 -34.40
C ALA A 11 21.59 39.94 -33.14
N ALA A 12 21.38 39.36 -31.98
CA ALA A 12 22.03 39.80 -30.75
C ALA A 12 22.87 38.61 -30.22
N ALA A 13 24.15 38.70 -30.47
CA ALA A 13 25.18 37.90 -29.84
C ALA A 13 25.34 38.39 -28.38
N VAL A 14 25.19 37.51 -27.40
CA VAL A 14 25.61 37.78 -26.02
C VAL A 14 26.61 36.72 -25.58
N ALA A 15 27.73 37.25 -25.13
CA ALA A 15 29.00 36.64 -24.86
C ALA A 15 28.96 35.64 -23.72
N LEU A 16 29.78 34.60 -23.86
CA LEU A 16 30.26 33.70 -22.82
C LEU A 16 31.02 34.50 -21.74
N ALA A 17 30.62 34.33 -20.50
CA ALA A 17 31.47 34.58 -19.36
C ALA A 17 31.69 33.25 -18.64
N SER A 18 32.79 32.62 -18.95
CA SER A 18 33.39 31.53 -18.17
C SER A 18 33.94 32.11 -16.88
N VAL A 19 33.42 31.71 -15.73
CA VAL A 19 34.06 31.91 -14.43
C VAL A 19 34.62 30.59 -13.97
N SER A 20 35.94 30.56 -13.97
CA SER A 20 36.83 29.47 -13.57
C SER A 20 37.04 29.47 -12.07
N CYS A 21 37.14 28.22 -11.57
CA CYS A 21 37.96 27.77 -10.43
C CYS A 21 37.86 28.47 -9.08
N GLY A 22 37.29 27.78 -8.14
CA GLY A 22 37.66 27.77 -6.76
C GLY A 22 37.94 26.34 -6.33
N THR A 23 39.24 25.97 -6.32
CA THR A 23 39.72 24.80 -5.60
C THR A 23 39.72 25.15 -4.13
N ASP A 24 38.74 24.66 -3.39
CA ASP A 24 38.85 24.56 -1.94
C ASP A 24 38.89 23.09 -1.53
N THR A 25 40.08 22.71 -1.16
CA THR A 25 40.40 21.44 -0.51
C THR A 25 39.88 21.51 0.93
N GLY A 26 38.62 21.23 1.11
CA GLY A 26 38.00 21.00 2.40
C GLY A 26 37.53 19.57 2.45
N SER A 27 38.35 18.70 3.02
CA SER A 27 37.97 17.34 3.38
C SER A 27 37.04 17.38 4.59
N ASP A 28 35.81 17.79 4.39
CA ASP A 28 34.72 17.40 5.27
C ASP A 28 34.07 16.14 4.67
N ARG A 29 34.58 15.00 5.10
CA ARG A 29 33.80 13.78 5.07
C ARG A 29 32.62 14.00 6.01
N ALA A 30 31.63 14.74 5.57
CA ALA A 30 30.27 14.53 6.04
C ALA A 30 29.99 13.05 5.80
N ASN A 31 29.91 12.31 6.88
CA ASN A 31 29.42 10.95 6.94
C ASN A 31 27.96 11.01 6.45
N GLY A 32 27.76 11.12 5.15
CA GLY A 32 26.48 11.00 4.50
C GLY A 32 26.12 9.54 4.56
N SER A 33 25.42 9.14 5.61
CA SER A 33 24.57 7.95 5.54
C SER A 33 23.76 8.10 4.26
N SER A 34 23.94 7.20 3.32
CA SER A 34 23.01 7.08 2.19
C SER A 34 21.60 7.08 2.78
N PRO A 35 20.63 7.76 2.18
CA PRO A 35 19.25 7.63 2.63
C PRO A 35 18.97 6.14 2.68
N GLY A 36 18.63 5.60 3.86
CA GLY A 36 18.33 4.18 4.02
C GLY A 36 17.24 3.80 3.04
N GLU A 37 17.32 2.58 2.55
CA GLU A 37 16.32 2.04 1.65
C GLU A 37 14.97 1.95 2.39
N ALA A 38 13.97 2.68 1.93
CA ALA A 38 12.63 2.64 2.52
C ALA A 38 11.85 1.48 1.90
N LEU A 39 11.52 0.48 2.71
CA LEU A 39 10.67 -0.64 2.31
C LEU A 39 9.20 -0.25 2.51
N ARG A 40 8.44 -0.15 1.43
CA ARG A 40 7.01 0.17 1.48
C ARG A 40 6.15 -1.07 1.57
N VAL A 41 5.36 -1.15 2.61
CA VAL A 41 4.50 -2.30 2.90
C VAL A 41 3.04 -1.88 2.88
N PHE A 42 2.27 -2.43 1.96
CA PHE A 42 0.82 -2.32 1.92
C PHE A 42 0.22 -3.54 2.61
N ALA A 43 -0.39 -3.35 3.76
CA ALA A 43 -0.96 -4.44 4.55
C ALA A 43 -2.42 -4.20 4.92
N ALA A 44 -3.20 -5.26 4.98
CA ALA A 44 -4.59 -5.19 5.41
C ALA A 44 -4.71 -4.55 6.80
N ALA A 45 -5.77 -3.78 7.03
CA ALA A 45 -6.00 -3.08 8.30
C ALA A 45 -6.00 -4.00 9.52
N SER A 46 -6.42 -5.26 9.36
CA SER A 46 -6.39 -6.27 10.42
C SER A 46 -4.98 -6.70 10.85
N LEU A 47 -3.96 -6.39 10.05
CA LEU A 47 -2.57 -6.72 10.32
C LEU A 47 -1.80 -5.58 11.02
N LYS A 48 -2.47 -4.45 11.27
CA LYS A 48 -1.81 -3.21 11.70
C LYS A 48 -0.89 -3.40 12.90
N ASP A 49 -1.41 -3.93 13.99
CA ASP A 49 -0.63 -4.02 15.24
C ASP A 49 0.55 -4.97 15.08
N THR A 50 0.32 -6.14 14.50
CA THR A 50 1.36 -7.15 14.27
C THR A 50 2.43 -6.67 13.29
N PHE A 51 2.05 -6.05 12.17
CA PHE A 51 3.00 -5.56 11.18
C PHE A 51 3.79 -4.36 11.68
N THR A 52 3.19 -3.51 12.55
CA THR A 52 3.92 -2.42 13.21
C THR A 52 5.02 -2.97 14.11
N GLU A 53 4.74 -4.02 14.86
CA GLU A 53 5.74 -4.68 15.72
C GLU A 53 6.85 -5.36 14.89
N ILE A 54 6.46 -6.11 13.83
CA ILE A 54 7.41 -6.76 12.93
C ILE A 54 8.32 -5.72 12.25
N ALA A 55 7.76 -4.60 11.79
CA ALA A 55 8.54 -3.55 11.16
C ALA A 55 9.59 -2.96 12.11
N ALA A 56 9.22 -2.68 13.35
CA ALA A 56 10.15 -2.19 14.36
C ALA A 56 11.30 -3.19 14.62
N GLN A 57 11.00 -4.48 14.74
CA GLN A 57 12.01 -5.53 14.91
C GLN A 57 12.90 -5.69 13.68
N PHE A 58 12.32 -5.51 12.48
CA PHE A 58 13.08 -5.56 11.24
C PHE A 58 14.08 -4.41 11.15
N GLU A 59 13.66 -3.19 11.45
CA GLU A 59 14.51 -2.00 11.46
C GLU A 59 15.66 -2.11 12.49
N GLU A 60 15.41 -2.71 13.68
CA GLU A 60 16.43 -2.96 14.70
C GLU A 60 17.55 -3.89 14.21
N THR A 61 17.25 -4.78 13.27
CA THR A 61 18.20 -5.79 12.76
C THR A 61 18.77 -5.46 11.38
N HIS A 62 18.27 -4.38 10.73
CA HIS A 62 18.67 -3.96 9.40
C HIS A 62 19.02 -2.47 9.40
N ASP A 63 20.21 -2.16 9.90
CA ASP A 63 20.72 -0.79 10.01
C ASP A 63 20.58 0.00 8.70
N GLY A 64 19.95 1.17 8.79
CA GLY A 64 19.77 2.06 7.66
C GLY A 64 18.54 1.74 6.78
N THR A 65 17.77 0.71 7.10
CA THR A 65 16.46 0.43 6.47
C THR A 65 15.34 1.08 7.30
N THR A 66 14.34 1.61 6.61
CA THR A 66 13.09 2.08 7.22
C THR A 66 11.90 1.35 6.59
N VAL A 67 10.85 1.10 7.36
CA VAL A 67 9.63 0.42 6.87
C VAL A 67 8.45 1.39 6.89
N ASP A 68 8.03 1.79 5.70
CA ASP A 68 6.84 2.63 5.50
C ASP A 68 5.59 1.75 5.42
N LEU A 69 4.76 1.77 6.47
CA LEU A 69 3.55 0.97 6.57
C LEU A 69 2.31 1.74 6.12
N ALA A 70 1.58 1.21 5.16
CA ALA A 70 0.26 1.70 4.75
C ALA A 70 -0.80 0.64 5.04
N PHE A 71 -1.80 1.00 5.87
CA PHE A 71 -2.88 0.11 6.27
C PHE A 71 -4.23 0.59 5.74
N ALA A 72 -4.94 -0.29 5.03
CA ALA A 72 -6.30 -0.03 4.55
C ALA A 72 -7.05 -1.34 4.31
N GLY A 73 -8.26 -1.27 3.76
CA GLY A 73 -8.95 -2.44 3.22
C GLY A 73 -8.13 -3.07 2.08
N SER A 74 -8.07 -4.40 2.04
CA SER A 74 -7.26 -5.09 1.02
C SER A 74 -7.64 -4.71 -0.40
N SER A 75 -8.94 -4.52 -0.67
CA SER A 75 -9.43 -4.08 -1.98
C SER A 75 -9.03 -2.64 -2.31
N ASP A 76 -8.95 -1.75 -1.31
CA ASP A 76 -8.53 -0.37 -1.51
C ASP A 76 -7.03 -0.29 -1.80
N LEU A 77 -6.22 -1.11 -1.11
CA LEU A 77 -4.79 -1.22 -1.38
C LEU A 77 -4.53 -1.79 -2.78
N LEU A 78 -5.28 -2.83 -3.18
CA LEU A 78 -5.19 -3.36 -4.54
C LEU A 78 -5.54 -2.30 -5.59
N ALA A 79 -6.58 -1.51 -5.35
CA ALA A 79 -6.95 -0.41 -6.26
C ALA A 79 -5.85 0.65 -6.36
N GLN A 80 -5.13 0.96 -5.27
CA GLN A 80 -3.98 1.86 -5.30
C GLN A 80 -2.82 1.28 -6.09
N LEU A 81 -2.50 -0.01 -5.90
CA LEU A 81 -1.47 -0.72 -6.69
C LEU A 81 -1.80 -0.70 -8.18
N SER A 82 -3.05 -1.00 -8.55
CA SER A 82 -3.52 -0.97 -9.95
C SER A 82 -3.44 0.43 -10.57
N GLN A 83 -3.44 1.48 -9.75
CA GLN A 83 -3.23 2.87 -10.19
C GLN A 83 -1.73 3.28 -10.19
N GLY A 84 -0.83 2.34 -9.90
CA GLY A 84 0.61 2.56 -9.94
C GLY A 84 1.21 3.09 -8.62
N ALA A 85 0.51 2.98 -7.49
CA ALA A 85 1.11 3.27 -6.20
C ALA A 85 2.26 2.28 -5.95
N PRO A 86 3.46 2.76 -5.57
CA PRO A 86 4.60 1.89 -5.34
C PRO A 86 4.44 1.16 -4.01
N ALA A 87 4.66 -0.15 -4.01
CA ALA A 87 4.83 -0.96 -2.81
C ALA A 87 5.84 -2.09 -3.10
N ASP A 88 6.62 -2.43 -2.10
CA ASP A 88 7.60 -3.52 -2.17
C ASP A 88 7.01 -4.81 -1.62
N VAL A 89 6.06 -4.68 -0.69
CA VAL A 89 5.32 -5.81 -0.10
C VAL A 89 3.83 -5.52 -0.12
N PHE A 90 3.04 -6.50 -0.55
CA PHE A 90 1.57 -6.48 -0.46
C PHE A 90 1.08 -7.66 0.38
N ALA A 91 0.40 -7.37 1.50
CA ALA A 91 -0.12 -8.34 2.43
C ALA A 91 -1.66 -8.18 2.59
N PRO A 92 -2.46 -8.68 1.66
CA PRO A 92 -3.93 -8.65 1.76
C PRO A 92 -4.44 -9.68 2.77
N ALA A 93 -5.69 -9.52 3.21
CA ALA A 93 -6.32 -10.38 4.20
C ALA A 93 -6.90 -11.68 3.63
N ASP A 94 -6.86 -11.89 2.33
CA ASP A 94 -7.32 -13.12 1.71
C ASP A 94 -6.58 -13.45 0.40
N THR A 95 -6.67 -14.72 0.02
CA THR A 95 -6.09 -15.25 -1.23
C THR A 95 -6.82 -14.73 -2.48
N GLY A 96 -8.09 -14.39 -2.38
CA GLY A 96 -8.86 -13.87 -3.52
C GLY A 96 -8.40 -12.49 -3.96
N THR A 97 -8.05 -11.61 -3.01
CA THR A 97 -7.46 -10.30 -3.32
C THR A 97 -6.04 -10.45 -3.85
N MET A 98 -5.25 -11.39 -3.29
CA MET A 98 -3.91 -11.68 -3.81
C MET A 98 -3.98 -12.23 -5.24
N GLY A 99 -4.89 -13.18 -5.53
CA GLY A 99 -5.05 -13.73 -6.88
C GLY A 99 -5.40 -12.65 -7.93
N ARG A 100 -6.23 -11.66 -7.56
CA ARG A 100 -6.48 -10.51 -8.45
C ARG A 100 -5.22 -9.68 -8.71
N ALA A 101 -4.39 -9.48 -7.69
CA ALA A 101 -3.11 -8.79 -7.87
C ALA A 101 -2.16 -9.56 -8.79
N GLU A 102 -2.16 -10.91 -8.73
CA GLU A 102 -1.41 -11.77 -9.66
C GLU A 102 -1.95 -11.66 -11.08
N ASP A 103 -3.28 -11.75 -11.26
CA ASP A 103 -3.95 -11.64 -12.55
C ASP A 103 -3.67 -10.29 -13.22
N ASP A 104 -3.59 -9.22 -12.44
CA ASP A 104 -3.25 -7.87 -12.88
C ASP A 104 -1.73 -7.67 -13.11
N GLY A 105 -0.89 -8.69 -12.84
CA GLY A 105 0.56 -8.62 -13.01
C GLY A 105 1.28 -7.69 -12.04
N LEU A 106 0.68 -7.46 -10.86
CA LEU A 106 1.21 -6.56 -9.83
C LEU A 106 2.12 -7.27 -8.82
N VAL A 107 2.21 -8.60 -8.88
CA VAL A 107 2.99 -9.42 -7.96
C VAL A 107 4.17 -10.02 -8.69
N SER A 108 5.35 -9.99 -8.06
CA SER A 108 6.56 -10.64 -8.53
C SER A 108 6.81 -11.92 -7.73
N GLY A 109 6.87 -13.06 -8.42
CA GLY A 109 7.06 -14.35 -7.78
C GLY A 109 5.76 -14.98 -7.30
N GLU A 110 5.88 -16.04 -6.49
CA GLU A 110 4.74 -16.82 -5.98
C GLU A 110 4.30 -16.28 -4.61
N PRO A 111 3.01 -15.98 -4.40
CA PRO A 111 2.50 -15.55 -3.10
C PRO A 111 2.65 -16.62 -2.03
N VAL A 112 2.98 -16.20 -0.81
CA VAL A 112 3.18 -17.10 0.32
C VAL A 112 2.10 -16.84 1.37
N PRO A 113 1.21 -17.81 1.65
CA PRO A 113 0.29 -17.73 2.79
C PRO A 113 1.09 -17.80 4.11
N PHE A 114 1.00 -16.74 4.92
CA PHE A 114 1.74 -16.64 6.18
C PHE A 114 0.86 -16.74 7.43
N ALA A 115 -0.47 -16.58 7.27
CA ALA A 115 -1.44 -16.65 8.36
C ALA A 115 -2.79 -17.17 7.86
N THR A 116 -3.61 -17.64 8.78
CA THR A 116 -5.01 -17.99 8.54
C THR A 116 -5.92 -17.17 9.45
N ASN A 117 -7.18 -17.01 9.05
CA ASN A 117 -8.19 -16.32 9.84
C ASN A 117 -9.50 -17.07 9.82
N THR A 118 -10.33 -16.86 10.85
CA THR A 118 -11.66 -17.45 10.98
C THR A 118 -12.69 -16.35 11.26
N LEU A 119 -13.92 -16.56 10.79
CA LEU A 119 -15.04 -15.71 11.17
C LEU A 119 -15.46 -16.00 12.60
N THR A 120 -15.94 -14.94 13.28
CA THR A 120 -16.59 -15.08 14.58
C THR A 120 -17.87 -14.24 14.61
N ILE A 121 -18.82 -14.66 15.40
CA ILE A 121 -20.06 -13.90 15.65
C ILE A 121 -19.79 -12.96 16.82
N VAL A 122 -20.04 -11.70 16.64
CA VAL A 122 -19.96 -10.67 17.68
C VAL A 122 -21.38 -10.23 18.02
N THR A 123 -21.71 -10.21 19.31
CA THR A 123 -23.01 -9.78 19.81
C THR A 123 -22.85 -8.55 20.72
N GLU A 124 -23.96 -7.92 21.07
CA GLU A 124 -24.01 -6.92 22.15
C GLU A 124 -23.49 -7.52 23.47
N PRO A 125 -22.90 -6.73 24.36
CA PRO A 125 -22.45 -7.18 25.65
C PRO A 125 -23.57 -7.93 26.42
N GLY A 126 -23.24 -9.11 26.94
CA GLY A 126 -24.20 -9.97 27.62
C GLY A 126 -25.06 -10.82 26.70
N ASN A 127 -24.89 -10.73 25.40
CA ASN A 127 -25.63 -11.52 24.41
C ASN A 127 -27.16 -11.52 24.64
N PRO A 128 -27.83 -10.36 24.65
CA PRO A 128 -29.23 -10.25 25.05
C PRO A 128 -30.19 -11.02 24.18
N LYS A 129 -29.79 -11.40 22.96
CA LYS A 129 -30.57 -12.20 22.03
C LYS A 129 -30.26 -13.70 22.09
N GLY A 130 -29.33 -14.14 22.95
CA GLY A 130 -28.96 -15.54 23.11
C GLY A 130 -28.50 -16.18 21.81
N ILE A 131 -27.57 -15.54 21.10
CA ILE A 131 -26.95 -16.09 19.88
C ILE A 131 -25.84 -17.05 20.28
N GLU A 132 -26.03 -18.33 20.03
CA GLU A 132 -25.09 -19.39 20.41
C GLU A 132 -24.55 -20.15 19.18
N SER A 133 -25.22 -20.01 18.03
CA SER A 133 -24.89 -20.71 16.80
C SER A 133 -25.13 -19.84 15.57
N PHE A 134 -24.58 -20.30 14.44
CA PHE A 134 -24.83 -19.69 13.14
C PHE A 134 -26.34 -19.75 12.76
N GLY A 135 -27.04 -20.82 13.15
CA GLY A 135 -28.47 -20.96 12.92
C GLY A 135 -29.32 -19.90 13.63
N ASP A 136 -28.86 -19.36 14.77
CA ASP A 136 -29.61 -18.31 15.48
C ASP A 136 -29.65 -16.99 14.71
N LEU A 137 -28.75 -16.79 13.75
CA LEU A 137 -28.72 -15.60 12.91
C LEU A 137 -29.93 -15.52 11.94
N THR A 138 -30.59 -16.65 11.70
CA THR A 138 -31.78 -16.70 10.81
C THR A 138 -33.09 -16.28 11.48
N ARG A 139 -33.06 -16.04 12.80
CA ARG A 139 -34.27 -15.62 13.54
C ARG A 139 -34.73 -14.22 13.10
N PRO A 140 -36.06 -14.01 12.89
CA PRO A 140 -36.57 -12.77 12.30
C PRO A 140 -36.30 -11.52 13.13
N GLU A 141 -36.10 -11.67 14.46
CA GLU A 141 -35.76 -10.56 15.35
C GLU A 141 -34.25 -10.22 15.41
N VAL A 142 -33.42 -10.98 14.69
CA VAL A 142 -31.97 -10.78 14.63
C VAL A 142 -31.62 -9.96 13.39
N THR A 143 -30.95 -8.84 13.61
CA THR A 143 -30.32 -8.08 12.52
C THR A 143 -28.87 -8.48 12.40
N VAL A 144 -28.50 -9.01 11.25
CA VAL A 144 -27.12 -9.41 10.95
C VAL A 144 -26.46 -8.34 10.12
N VAL A 145 -25.27 -7.91 10.50
CA VAL A 145 -24.43 -6.98 9.74
C VAL A 145 -23.17 -7.72 9.30
N VAL A 146 -22.93 -7.73 8.01
CA VAL A 146 -21.75 -8.36 7.40
C VAL A 146 -21.04 -7.40 6.49
N CYS A 147 -19.79 -7.70 6.16
CA CYS A 147 -19.04 -6.95 5.16
C CYS A 147 -19.63 -7.15 3.74
N ALA A 148 -19.36 -6.21 2.86
CA ALA A 148 -19.71 -6.36 1.44
C ALA A 148 -18.96 -7.56 0.80
N PRO A 149 -19.59 -8.33 -0.11
CA PRO A 149 -19.00 -9.57 -0.64
C PRO A 149 -17.65 -9.40 -1.35
N GLN A 150 -17.37 -8.22 -1.88
CA GLN A 150 -16.15 -7.92 -2.62
C GLN A 150 -14.92 -7.64 -1.75
N VAL A 151 -15.08 -7.55 -0.43
CA VAL A 151 -13.97 -7.41 0.51
C VAL A 151 -13.68 -8.72 1.25
N PRO A 152 -12.47 -8.93 1.81
CA PRO A 152 -12.06 -10.21 2.37
C PRO A 152 -13.02 -10.81 3.40
N CYS A 153 -13.51 -9.99 4.35
CA CYS A 153 -14.46 -10.45 5.37
C CYS A 153 -15.82 -10.85 4.77
N GLY A 154 -16.31 -10.12 3.76
CA GLY A 154 -17.57 -10.47 3.08
C GLY A 154 -17.44 -11.72 2.23
N ALA A 155 -16.34 -11.88 1.50
CA ALA A 155 -16.06 -13.11 0.78
C ALA A 155 -15.97 -14.32 1.72
N ALA A 156 -15.45 -14.15 2.94
CA ALA A 156 -15.44 -15.19 3.96
C ALA A 156 -16.85 -15.50 4.48
N THR A 157 -17.71 -14.50 4.64
CA THR A 157 -19.11 -14.68 5.04
C THR A 157 -19.87 -15.51 3.99
N VAL A 158 -19.75 -15.15 2.71
CA VAL A 158 -20.40 -15.92 1.62
C VAL A 158 -20.01 -17.39 1.66
N ARG A 159 -18.72 -17.70 1.86
CA ARG A 159 -18.26 -19.09 1.99
C ARG A 159 -18.78 -19.83 3.25
N ALA A 160 -19.14 -19.08 4.28
CA ALA A 160 -19.68 -19.68 5.50
C ALA A 160 -21.19 -19.94 5.41
N GLU A 161 -21.87 -19.33 4.43
CA GLU A 161 -23.30 -19.52 4.15
C GLU A 161 -23.57 -20.71 3.20
N GLU A 162 -22.54 -21.22 2.51
CA GLU A 162 -22.59 -22.39 1.63
C GLU A 162 -22.54 -23.73 2.42
#